data_f4eaad02889f9de26ecafd5c992a7c6c
#
_entry.id   f4eaad02889f9de26ecafd5c992a7c6c
#
_cell.length_a   1.000
_cell.length_b   1.000
_cell.length_c   1.000
_cell.angle_alpha   90.00
_cell.angle_beta   90.00
_cell.angle_gamma   90.00
#
_symmetry.space_group_name_H-M   'P 1'
#
loop_
_entity.id
_entity.type
_entity.pdbx_description
1 polymer ?
#
loop_
_entity_poly.entity_id
_entity_poly.type
_entity_poly.pdbx_seq_one_letter_code
_entity_poly.pdbx_strand_id
1 'polypeptide(L)'
;NYSTITIPLPPPPVFVTESPLPDAVVGEPYQCQIEVENNPKLSLWNGYLPAGLVFGTNGWITGTPELVGESLFTIRAVNAGGNSNRLYSLTVLGPPVFVTESPLPHGVLGALYSQQIEILGTANFSLAAGALPGGLTLGTNGWITGMPETAGLFNFTVKATNDYGWSNRVYELAIGIVPVFTTTSPLPGATPGTSYGVQLVA
;
A
#
# COMPACT_ATOMS: atom_id res chain seq x y z
N ASN A 1 -44.12 -31.00 46.13
CA ASN A 1 -43.22 -31.39 45.04
C ASN A 1 -43.17 -30.24 44.04
N TYR A 2 -42.02 -29.52 43.99
CA TYR A 2 -41.79 -28.49 42.96
C TYR A 2 -41.18 -29.18 41.74
N SER A 3 -41.89 -29.18 40.60
CA SER A 3 -41.29 -29.57 39.32
C SER A 3 -40.39 -28.45 38.83
N THR A 4 -39.11 -28.70 38.73
CA THR A 4 -38.16 -27.80 38.06
C THR A 4 -38.38 -27.87 36.53
N ILE A 5 -38.85 -26.78 35.93
CA ILE A 5 -38.91 -26.65 34.47
C ILE A 5 -37.49 -26.24 34.00
N THR A 6 -36.78 -27.14 33.36
CA THR A 6 -35.52 -26.84 32.72
C THR A 6 -35.82 -26.30 31.31
N ILE A 7 -35.59 -25.02 31.09
CA ILE A 7 -35.64 -24.42 29.73
C ILE A 7 -34.30 -24.75 29.07
N PRO A 8 -34.28 -25.50 27.96
CA PRO A 8 -33.02 -25.79 27.27
C PRO A 8 -32.39 -24.48 26.73
N LEU A 9 -31.07 -24.36 26.84
CA LEU A 9 -30.34 -23.24 26.26
C LEU A 9 -30.45 -23.30 24.73
N PRO A 10 -30.51 -22.14 24.04
CA PRO A 10 -30.50 -22.12 22.60
C PRO A 10 -29.14 -22.66 22.08
N PRO A 11 -29.08 -23.16 20.84
CA PRO A 11 -27.79 -23.51 20.24
C PRO A 11 -26.87 -22.26 20.14
N PRO A 12 -25.54 -22.47 20.11
CA PRO A 12 -24.58 -21.37 19.91
C PRO A 12 -24.84 -20.61 18.60
N PRO A 13 -24.39 -19.35 18.47
CA PRO A 13 -24.51 -18.57 17.24
C PRO A 13 -23.77 -19.23 16.06
N VAL A 14 -24.38 -19.18 14.86
CA VAL A 14 -23.80 -19.67 13.62
C VAL A 14 -23.81 -18.53 12.60
N PHE A 15 -22.62 -18.13 12.12
CA PHE A 15 -22.51 -17.11 11.07
C PHE A 15 -22.95 -17.68 9.72
N VAL A 16 -23.85 -16.97 9.04
CA VAL A 16 -24.35 -17.28 7.69
C VAL A 16 -23.56 -16.49 6.65
N THR A 17 -23.36 -15.18 6.89
CA THR A 17 -22.59 -14.32 5.97
C THR A 17 -21.17 -14.82 5.86
N GLU A 18 -20.70 -15.03 4.61
CA GLU A 18 -19.33 -15.47 4.33
C GLU A 18 -18.36 -14.29 4.24
N SER A 19 -17.05 -14.59 4.27
CA SER A 19 -15.96 -13.65 4.00
C SER A 19 -15.28 -14.07 2.67
N PRO A 20 -14.84 -13.12 1.81
CA PRO A 20 -14.90 -11.66 1.97
C PRO A 20 -16.31 -11.10 1.87
N LEU A 21 -16.50 -9.90 2.45
CA LEU A 21 -17.72 -9.11 2.23
C LEU A 21 -17.69 -8.48 0.83
N PRO A 22 -18.88 -8.12 0.26
CA PRO A 22 -18.92 -7.34 -0.98
C PRO A 22 -18.05 -6.09 -0.90
N ASP A 23 -17.33 -5.79 -1.99
CA ASP A 23 -16.47 -4.61 -2.06
C ASP A 23 -17.27 -3.31 -1.88
N ALA A 24 -16.67 -2.35 -1.21
CA ALA A 24 -17.17 -0.99 -1.08
C ALA A 24 -16.42 -0.04 -2.04
N VAL A 25 -16.96 1.15 -2.29
CA VAL A 25 -16.31 2.18 -3.11
C VAL A 25 -16.17 3.46 -2.30
N VAL A 26 -14.99 4.09 -2.33
CA VAL A 26 -14.74 5.37 -1.64
C VAL A 26 -15.76 6.42 -2.06
N GLY A 27 -16.35 7.10 -1.08
CA GLY A 27 -17.33 8.16 -1.30
C GLY A 27 -18.75 7.69 -1.61
N GLU A 28 -18.98 6.37 -1.82
CA GLU A 28 -20.30 5.82 -2.10
C GLU A 28 -20.93 5.21 -0.82
N PRO A 29 -22.24 5.33 -0.63
CA PRO A 29 -22.91 4.68 0.49
C PRO A 29 -22.78 3.16 0.44
N TYR A 30 -22.34 2.59 1.55
CA TYR A 30 -22.19 1.14 1.73
C TYR A 30 -23.14 0.62 2.78
N GLN A 31 -23.74 -0.55 2.52
CA GLN A 31 -24.50 -1.31 3.51
C GLN A 31 -24.32 -2.81 3.27
N CYS A 32 -24.04 -3.54 4.35
CA CYS A 32 -23.95 -4.99 4.34
C CYS A 32 -24.44 -5.53 5.69
N GLN A 33 -25.25 -6.59 5.66
CA GLN A 33 -25.73 -7.23 6.88
C GLN A 33 -24.91 -8.48 7.17
N ILE A 34 -24.41 -8.59 8.40
CA ILE A 34 -23.84 -9.81 8.94
C ILE A 34 -24.97 -10.65 9.53
N GLU A 35 -25.36 -11.70 8.81
CA GLU A 35 -26.40 -12.63 9.23
C GLU A 35 -25.82 -13.71 10.13
N VAL A 36 -26.47 -13.93 11.29
CA VAL A 36 -26.08 -14.92 12.29
C VAL A 36 -27.33 -15.56 12.85
N GLU A 37 -27.38 -16.89 12.85
CA GLU A 37 -28.47 -17.65 13.41
C GLU A 37 -28.44 -17.66 14.93
N ASN A 38 -29.59 -18.09 15.53
CA ASN A 38 -29.78 -18.29 16.97
C ASN A 38 -29.80 -16.98 17.79
N ASN A 39 -30.20 -15.87 17.15
CA ASN A 39 -30.49 -14.57 17.77
C ASN A 39 -29.41 -14.05 18.74
N PRO A 40 -28.16 -13.94 18.32
CA PRO A 40 -27.07 -13.45 19.18
C PRO A 40 -27.07 -11.94 19.30
N LYS A 41 -26.35 -11.44 20.33
CA LYS A 41 -25.82 -10.08 20.37
C LYS A 41 -24.51 -10.04 19.57
N LEU A 42 -24.39 -9.07 18.67
CA LEU A 42 -23.23 -8.88 17.81
C LEU A 42 -22.37 -7.70 18.28
N SER A 43 -21.06 -7.84 18.13
CA SER A 43 -20.10 -6.77 18.42
C SER A 43 -18.85 -6.91 17.55
N LEU A 44 -18.23 -5.77 17.23
CA LEU A 44 -16.88 -5.74 16.69
C LEU A 44 -15.92 -6.15 17.81
N TRP A 45 -15.19 -7.25 17.63
CA TRP A 45 -14.36 -7.86 18.66
C TRP A 45 -12.88 -7.51 18.52
N ASN A 46 -12.39 -7.49 17.28
CA ASN A 46 -10.99 -7.20 16.96
C ASN A 46 -10.87 -6.61 15.57
N GLY A 47 -9.80 -5.84 15.32
CA GLY A 47 -9.58 -5.14 14.06
C GLY A 47 -10.40 -3.85 13.95
N TYR A 48 -10.41 -3.28 12.75
CA TYR A 48 -11.07 -2.01 12.48
C TYR A 48 -11.84 -2.11 11.17
N LEU A 49 -13.03 -1.51 11.14
CA LEU A 49 -13.74 -1.25 9.90
C LEU A 49 -13.01 -0.17 9.09
N PRO A 50 -13.18 -0.15 7.76
CA PRO A 50 -12.78 1.01 6.95
C PRO A 50 -13.30 2.32 7.56
N ALA A 51 -12.47 3.39 7.50
CA ALA A 51 -12.87 4.71 7.93
C ALA A 51 -14.16 5.14 7.21
N GLY A 52 -15.10 5.75 7.96
CA GLY A 52 -16.42 6.13 7.47
C GLY A 52 -17.50 5.05 7.59
N LEU A 53 -17.14 3.80 7.97
CA LEU A 53 -18.09 2.73 8.24
C LEU A 53 -18.28 2.47 9.73
N VAL A 54 -19.50 2.09 10.11
CA VAL A 54 -19.85 1.71 11.49
C VAL A 54 -20.57 0.35 11.50
N PHE A 55 -20.35 -0.40 12.59
CA PHE A 55 -21.04 -1.66 12.84
C PHE A 55 -22.13 -1.47 13.88
N GLY A 56 -23.38 -1.72 13.48
CA GLY A 56 -24.53 -1.69 14.37
C GLY A 56 -24.74 -3.01 15.10
N THR A 57 -25.28 -2.95 16.32
CA THR A 57 -25.63 -4.15 17.10
C THR A 57 -26.71 -5.03 16.47
N ASN A 58 -27.39 -4.51 15.44
CA ASN A 58 -28.36 -5.21 14.58
C ASN A 58 -27.70 -6.01 13.44
N GLY A 59 -26.36 -6.05 13.40
CA GLY A 59 -25.59 -6.77 12.39
C GLY A 59 -25.28 -5.99 11.10
N TRP A 60 -25.73 -4.74 10.99
CA TRP A 60 -25.45 -3.93 9.81
C TRP A 60 -24.11 -3.22 9.90
N ILE A 61 -23.35 -3.28 8.81
CA ILE A 61 -22.22 -2.40 8.51
C ILE A 61 -22.76 -1.34 7.57
N THR A 62 -22.68 -0.07 7.95
CA THR A 62 -23.21 1.05 7.14
C THR A 62 -22.30 2.26 7.21
N GLY A 63 -22.38 3.13 6.21
CA GLY A 63 -21.67 4.39 6.14
C GLY A 63 -21.14 4.69 4.74
N THR A 64 -20.20 5.61 4.65
CA THR A 64 -19.51 5.97 3.39
C THR A 64 -18.02 5.84 3.62
N PRO A 65 -17.35 4.88 2.96
CA PRO A 65 -15.90 4.69 3.17
C PRO A 65 -15.10 5.89 2.66
N GLU A 66 -14.07 6.28 3.41
CA GLU A 66 -13.26 7.47 3.14
C GLU A 66 -11.91 7.16 2.50
N LEU A 67 -11.39 5.93 2.65
CA LEU A 67 -10.07 5.53 2.20
C LEU A 67 -10.12 4.19 1.46
N VAL A 68 -9.34 4.08 0.38
CA VAL A 68 -9.12 2.81 -0.32
C VAL A 68 -8.26 1.87 0.51
N GLY A 69 -8.46 0.56 0.34
CA GLY A 69 -7.64 -0.47 0.99
C GLY A 69 -8.47 -1.63 1.48
N GLU A 70 -7.79 -2.62 2.06
CA GLU A 70 -8.39 -3.79 2.69
C GLU A 70 -8.39 -3.63 4.21
N SER A 71 -9.50 -4.00 4.84
CA SER A 71 -9.65 -4.05 6.29
C SER A 71 -9.99 -5.46 6.73
N LEU A 72 -9.30 -5.93 7.78
CA LEU A 72 -9.56 -7.21 8.44
C LEU A 72 -10.12 -6.95 9.83
N PHE A 73 -11.28 -7.55 10.13
CA PHE A 73 -11.93 -7.39 11.43
C PHE A 73 -12.71 -8.65 11.82
N THR A 74 -12.87 -8.84 13.12
CA THR A 74 -13.59 -9.98 13.69
C THR A 74 -14.87 -9.53 14.33
N ILE A 75 -15.99 -10.15 13.94
CA ILE A 75 -17.27 -10.00 14.62
C ILE A 75 -17.43 -11.15 15.59
N ARG A 76 -17.87 -10.82 16.80
CA ARG A 76 -18.26 -11.75 17.84
C ARG A 76 -19.77 -11.79 18.00
N ALA A 77 -20.33 -12.99 18.02
CA ALA A 77 -21.72 -13.29 18.28
C ALA A 77 -21.86 -14.04 19.62
N VAL A 78 -22.77 -13.62 20.49
CA VAL A 78 -22.99 -14.20 21.83
C VAL A 78 -24.47 -14.38 22.10
N ASN A 79 -24.85 -15.58 22.56
CA ASN A 79 -26.18 -15.84 23.13
C ASN A 79 -26.07 -16.69 24.41
N ALA A 80 -27.20 -17.12 24.98
CA ALA A 80 -27.20 -17.96 26.17
C ALA A 80 -26.57 -19.36 25.96
N GLY A 81 -26.53 -19.84 24.69
CA GLY A 81 -25.94 -21.15 24.32
C GLY A 81 -24.44 -21.10 24.08
N GLY A 82 -23.83 -19.90 23.98
CA GLY A 82 -22.41 -19.75 23.77
C GLY A 82 -22.00 -18.54 22.96
N ASN A 83 -20.81 -18.61 22.37
CA ASN A 83 -20.30 -17.55 21.49
C ASN A 83 -19.60 -18.14 20.26
N SER A 84 -19.55 -17.36 19.19
CA SER A 84 -18.81 -17.64 17.98
C SER A 84 -18.11 -16.37 17.51
N ASN A 85 -16.99 -16.52 16.81
CA ASN A 85 -16.24 -15.41 16.20
C ASN A 85 -16.00 -15.73 14.73
N ARG A 86 -16.11 -14.72 13.86
CA ARG A 86 -15.76 -14.83 12.44
C ARG A 86 -14.90 -13.64 12.00
N LEU A 87 -13.80 -13.94 11.31
CA LEU A 87 -12.95 -12.97 10.66
C LEU A 87 -13.58 -12.62 9.30
N TYR A 88 -13.66 -11.32 9.03
CA TYR A 88 -14.09 -10.76 7.75
C TYR A 88 -12.98 -9.93 7.13
N SER A 89 -12.92 -9.93 5.79
CA SER A 89 -12.23 -8.92 5.02
C SER A 89 -13.24 -8.10 4.23
N LEU A 90 -12.95 -6.79 4.12
CA LEU A 90 -13.70 -5.84 3.31
C LEU A 90 -12.73 -4.97 2.54
N THR A 91 -12.82 -5.00 1.21
CA THR A 91 -12.02 -4.16 0.33
C THR A 91 -12.81 -2.90 -0.03
N VAL A 92 -12.14 -1.74 0.10
CA VAL A 92 -12.64 -0.46 -0.37
C VAL A 92 -11.89 -0.08 -1.64
N LEU A 93 -12.60 -0.02 -2.75
CA LEU A 93 -12.12 0.33 -4.07
C LEU A 93 -12.19 1.84 -4.29
N GLY A 94 -11.31 2.38 -5.14
CA GLY A 94 -11.29 3.80 -5.47
C GLY A 94 -10.15 4.14 -6.41
N PRO A 95 -9.94 5.45 -6.72
CA PRO A 95 -8.78 5.88 -7.48
C PRO A 95 -7.48 5.43 -6.83
N PRO A 96 -6.40 5.16 -7.60
CA PRO A 96 -5.12 4.72 -7.06
C PRO A 96 -4.53 5.75 -6.10
N VAL A 97 -3.94 5.30 -4.99
CA VAL A 97 -3.24 6.17 -4.03
C VAL A 97 -1.76 5.80 -4.01
N PHE A 98 -0.89 6.74 -4.41
CA PHE A 98 0.56 6.51 -4.42
C PHE A 98 1.11 6.34 -3.00
N VAL A 99 1.87 5.26 -2.79
CA VAL A 99 2.60 4.94 -1.55
C VAL A 99 4.05 5.38 -1.67
N THR A 100 4.70 5.07 -2.82
CA THR A 100 6.10 5.46 -3.05
C THR A 100 6.26 6.96 -2.97
N GLU A 101 7.19 7.42 -2.11
CA GLU A 101 7.48 8.84 -1.93
C GLU A 101 8.51 9.35 -2.96
N SER A 102 8.61 10.69 -3.09
CA SER A 102 9.65 11.38 -3.86
C SER A 102 10.63 12.05 -2.88
N PRO A 103 11.94 12.09 -3.17
CA PRO A 103 12.61 11.60 -4.37
C PRO A 103 12.72 10.08 -4.41
N LEU A 104 12.86 9.52 -5.63
CA LEU A 104 13.19 8.11 -5.82
C LEU A 104 14.66 7.84 -5.45
N PRO A 105 15.01 6.58 -5.10
CA PRO A 105 16.40 6.19 -4.94
C PRO A 105 17.23 6.60 -6.16
N HIS A 106 18.39 7.22 -5.94
CA HIS A 106 19.24 7.67 -7.03
C HIS A 106 19.83 6.50 -7.82
N GLY A 107 19.97 6.72 -9.13
CA GLY A 107 20.63 5.79 -10.04
C GLY A 107 22.08 6.18 -10.30
N VAL A 108 22.82 5.30 -10.98
CA VAL A 108 24.19 5.51 -11.44
C VAL A 108 24.24 5.37 -12.96
N LEU A 109 24.91 6.31 -13.62
CA LEU A 109 25.08 6.33 -15.07
C LEU A 109 25.67 5.00 -15.56
N GLY A 110 25.01 4.37 -16.54
CA GLY A 110 25.44 3.10 -17.13
C GLY A 110 25.26 1.85 -16.25
N ALA A 111 24.68 1.98 -15.05
CA ALA A 111 24.34 0.84 -14.19
C ALA A 111 22.84 0.51 -14.29
N LEU A 112 22.49 -0.76 -14.07
CA LEU A 112 21.11 -1.19 -14.08
C LEU A 112 20.32 -0.48 -12.96
N TYR A 113 19.23 0.17 -13.31
CA TYR A 113 18.27 0.78 -12.40
C TYR A 113 16.96 -0.01 -12.40
N SER A 114 16.40 -0.24 -11.21
CA SER A 114 15.13 -0.92 -11.05
C SER A 114 14.43 -0.41 -9.79
N GLN A 115 13.30 0.28 -9.97
CA GLN A 115 12.49 0.82 -8.88
C GLN A 115 11.01 0.63 -9.20
N GLN A 116 10.26 0.12 -8.25
CA GLN A 116 8.81 0.01 -8.37
C GLN A 116 8.13 1.23 -7.74
N ILE A 117 7.17 1.80 -8.44
CA ILE A 117 6.21 2.75 -7.90
C ILE A 117 5.05 1.95 -7.29
N GLU A 118 4.87 2.06 -5.98
CA GLU A 118 3.83 1.36 -5.24
C GLU A 118 2.61 2.25 -5.03
N ILE A 119 1.42 1.63 -5.07
CA ILE A 119 0.12 2.26 -4.81
C ILE A 119 -0.74 1.37 -3.92
N LEU A 120 -1.74 1.96 -3.28
CA LEU A 120 -2.89 1.21 -2.76
C LEU A 120 -3.87 0.96 -3.90
N GLY A 121 -4.40 -0.27 -3.98
CA GLY A 121 -5.24 -0.73 -5.07
C GLY A 121 -4.44 -1.23 -6.27
N THR A 122 -5.12 -1.29 -7.41
CA THR A 122 -4.53 -1.71 -8.70
C THR A 122 -4.64 -0.58 -9.71
N ALA A 123 -3.65 -0.43 -10.60
CA ALA A 123 -3.71 0.54 -11.68
C ALA A 123 -2.76 0.20 -12.84
N ASN A 124 -3.00 0.84 -13.97
CA ASN A 124 -2.03 0.96 -15.06
C ASN A 124 -1.29 2.28 -14.94
N PHE A 125 0.05 2.23 -15.08
CA PHE A 125 0.93 3.38 -14.97
C PHE A 125 1.33 3.94 -16.34
N SER A 126 1.50 5.26 -16.39
CA SER A 126 2.00 6.00 -17.56
C SER A 126 2.69 7.29 -17.14
N LEU A 127 3.51 7.88 -17.99
CA LEU A 127 4.01 9.24 -17.80
C LEU A 127 2.93 10.25 -18.21
N ALA A 128 2.64 11.21 -17.32
CA ALA A 128 1.70 12.30 -17.57
C ALA A 128 2.42 13.58 -17.99
N ALA A 129 3.64 13.82 -17.51
CA ALA A 129 4.46 14.99 -17.86
C ALA A 129 5.94 14.71 -17.54
N GLY A 130 6.84 15.52 -18.15
CA GLY A 130 8.27 15.36 -18.01
C GLY A 130 8.81 14.16 -18.80
N ALA A 131 10.05 13.78 -18.52
CA ALA A 131 10.70 12.63 -19.14
C ALA A 131 11.58 11.91 -18.13
N LEU A 132 11.64 10.58 -18.24
CA LEU A 132 12.64 9.78 -17.57
C LEU A 132 14.04 10.04 -18.12
N PRO A 133 15.12 9.78 -17.35
CA PRO A 133 16.46 9.69 -17.89
C PRO A 133 16.48 8.78 -19.13
N GLY A 134 17.22 9.18 -20.17
CA GLY A 134 17.46 8.33 -21.35
C GLY A 134 17.91 6.94 -20.91
N GLY A 135 17.43 5.89 -21.58
CA GLY A 135 17.70 4.49 -21.23
C GLY A 135 16.79 3.90 -20.15
N LEU A 136 15.95 4.71 -19.47
CA LEU A 136 14.94 4.20 -18.53
C LEU A 136 13.55 4.19 -19.15
N THR A 137 12.73 3.20 -18.75
CA THR A 137 11.34 3.07 -19.17
C THR A 137 10.43 2.82 -17.96
N LEU A 138 9.21 3.36 -17.99
CA LEU A 138 8.15 3.07 -17.07
C LEU A 138 7.22 2.01 -17.66
N GLY A 139 7.14 0.85 -17.01
CA GLY A 139 6.17 -0.19 -17.34
C GLY A 139 4.76 0.12 -16.82
N THR A 140 3.74 -0.42 -17.45
CA THR A 140 2.34 -0.30 -16.99
C THR A 140 2.09 -0.92 -15.61
N ASN A 141 3.01 -1.74 -15.13
CA ASN A 141 3.02 -2.35 -13.79
C ASN A 141 3.73 -1.49 -12.72
N GLY A 142 4.12 -0.25 -13.06
CA GLY A 142 4.77 0.69 -12.15
C GLY A 142 6.27 0.52 -11.99
N TRP A 143 6.92 -0.41 -12.70
CA TRP A 143 8.37 -0.54 -12.68
C TRP A 143 9.06 0.47 -13.58
N ILE A 144 10.02 1.20 -13.03
CA ILE A 144 11.00 2.01 -13.76
C ILE A 144 12.27 1.17 -13.87
N THR A 145 12.65 0.80 -15.09
CA THR A 145 13.78 -0.09 -15.34
C THR A 145 14.60 0.37 -16.54
N GLY A 146 15.89 -0.01 -16.56
CA GLY A 146 16.81 0.24 -17.67
C GLY A 146 18.21 0.62 -17.19
N MET A 147 19.02 1.15 -18.09
CA MET A 147 20.35 1.68 -17.81
C MET A 147 20.37 3.17 -18.16
N PRO A 148 20.48 4.08 -17.18
CA PRO A 148 20.47 5.52 -17.48
C PRO A 148 21.68 5.90 -18.32
N GLU A 149 21.45 6.65 -19.40
CA GLU A 149 22.46 7.12 -20.38
C GLU A 149 22.89 8.57 -20.12
N THR A 150 22.20 9.27 -19.23
CA THR A 150 22.46 10.68 -18.94
C THR A 150 22.43 10.93 -17.44
N ALA A 151 23.49 11.53 -16.89
CA ALA A 151 23.55 12.01 -15.53
C ALA A 151 22.79 13.32 -15.35
N GLY A 152 22.24 13.56 -14.16
CA GLY A 152 21.52 14.78 -13.83
C GLY A 152 20.34 14.54 -12.91
N LEU A 153 19.54 15.60 -12.74
CA LEU A 153 18.31 15.59 -11.95
C LEU A 153 17.11 15.62 -12.91
N PHE A 154 16.21 14.65 -12.75
CA PHE A 154 15.06 14.49 -13.63
C PHE A 154 13.77 14.60 -12.81
N ASN A 155 12.84 15.43 -13.30
CA ASN A 155 11.51 15.58 -12.74
C ASN A 155 10.48 15.10 -13.76
N PHE A 156 9.60 14.20 -13.30
CA PHE A 156 8.54 13.66 -14.14
C PHE A 156 7.29 13.36 -13.31
N THR A 157 6.14 13.34 -13.98
CA THR A 157 4.86 13.03 -13.35
C THR A 157 4.40 11.65 -13.81
N VAL A 158 4.16 10.77 -12.85
CA VAL A 158 3.56 9.46 -13.09
C VAL A 158 2.05 9.57 -12.86
N LYS A 159 1.28 9.02 -13.78
CA LYS A 159 -0.16 8.83 -13.68
C LYS A 159 -0.45 7.36 -13.44
N ALA A 160 -1.28 7.07 -12.45
CA ALA A 160 -1.88 5.75 -12.21
C ALA A 160 -3.38 5.83 -12.49
N THR A 161 -3.94 4.87 -13.23
CA THR A 161 -5.35 4.86 -13.66
C THR A 161 -5.96 3.47 -13.45
N ASN A 162 -7.17 3.42 -12.89
CA ASN A 162 -8.02 2.22 -12.80
C ASN A 162 -9.47 2.58 -13.17
N ASP A 163 -10.40 1.64 -12.99
CA ASP A 163 -11.82 1.80 -13.32
C ASP A 163 -12.54 2.83 -12.43
N TYR A 164 -11.95 3.21 -11.29
CA TYR A 164 -12.51 4.16 -10.32
C TYR A 164 -11.93 5.56 -10.48
N GLY A 165 -10.97 5.77 -11.40
CA GLY A 165 -10.36 7.06 -11.67
C GLY A 165 -8.85 7.02 -11.84
N TRP A 166 -8.21 8.15 -11.58
CA TRP A 166 -6.77 8.30 -11.72
C TRP A 166 -6.19 9.22 -10.65
N SER A 167 -4.88 9.06 -10.43
CA SER A 167 -4.07 9.95 -9.61
C SER A 167 -2.74 10.24 -10.29
N ASN A 168 -2.14 11.38 -9.94
CA ASN A 168 -0.82 11.79 -10.43
C ASN A 168 0.11 12.04 -9.25
N ARG A 169 1.40 11.70 -9.42
CA ARG A 169 2.45 12.07 -8.48
C ARG A 169 3.70 12.53 -9.24
N VAL A 170 4.30 13.63 -8.76
CA VAL A 170 5.58 14.13 -9.27
C VAL A 170 6.69 13.39 -8.55
N TYR A 171 7.66 12.90 -9.34
CA TYR A 171 8.87 12.26 -8.83
C TYR A 171 10.10 12.99 -9.29
N GLU A 172 11.08 13.03 -8.42
CA GLU A 172 12.44 13.44 -8.68
C GLU A 172 13.34 12.21 -8.68
N LEU A 173 14.23 12.10 -9.67
CA LEU A 173 15.22 11.04 -9.81
C LEU A 173 16.57 11.65 -10.16
N ALA A 174 17.57 11.45 -9.30
CA ALA A 174 18.95 11.84 -9.55
C ALA A 174 19.74 10.67 -10.14
N ILE A 175 20.47 10.92 -11.22
CA ILE A 175 21.43 9.99 -11.82
C ILE A 175 22.84 10.57 -11.61
N GLY A 176 23.62 9.89 -10.76
CA GLY A 176 25.00 10.24 -10.46
C GLY A 176 26.01 9.56 -11.40
N ILE A 177 27.25 10.06 -11.36
CA ILE A 177 28.41 9.42 -11.99
C ILE A 177 29.29 8.80 -10.92
N VAL A 178 29.93 7.71 -11.24
CA VAL A 178 30.97 7.15 -10.38
C VAL A 178 32.24 8.01 -10.54
N PRO A 179 32.80 8.57 -9.44
CA PRO A 179 34.05 9.30 -9.53
C PRO A 179 35.18 8.39 -10.05
N VAL A 180 35.97 8.88 -11.00
CA VAL A 180 37.13 8.17 -11.54
C VAL A 180 38.36 8.98 -11.24
N PHE A 181 39.32 8.38 -10.51
CA PHE A 181 40.59 9.04 -10.27
C PHE A 181 41.36 9.22 -11.58
N THR A 182 41.67 10.46 -11.90
CA THR A 182 42.48 10.85 -13.06
C THR A 182 43.94 11.01 -12.72
N THR A 183 44.29 11.08 -11.44
CA THR A 183 45.68 11.10 -10.99
C THR A 183 46.36 9.75 -11.27
N THR A 184 47.41 9.80 -12.07
CA THR A 184 48.15 8.61 -12.48
C THR A 184 49.02 8.04 -11.36
N SER A 185 49.23 6.74 -11.36
CA SER A 185 50.17 6.03 -10.47
C SER A 185 51.44 5.61 -11.28
N PRO A 186 52.63 5.64 -10.69
CA PRO A 186 52.92 6.04 -9.32
C PRO A 186 52.82 7.56 -9.11
N LEU A 187 52.50 7.97 -7.86
CA LEU A 187 52.58 9.37 -7.47
C LEU A 187 54.01 9.91 -7.57
N PRO A 188 54.19 11.24 -7.75
CA PRO A 188 55.54 11.84 -7.76
C PRO A 188 56.34 11.46 -6.52
N GLY A 189 57.62 11.22 -6.70
CA GLY A 189 58.53 10.86 -5.59
C GLY A 189 58.64 11.99 -4.56
N ALA A 190 58.72 11.61 -3.27
CA ALA A 190 58.97 12.53 -2.17
C ALA A 190 60.47 12.63 -1.85
N THR A 191 60.94 13.82 -1.46
CA THR A 191 62.33 14.04 -1.00
C THR A 191 62.35 14.09 0.52
N PRO A 192 63.21 13.32 1.20
CA PRO A 192 63.31 13.38 2.65
C PRO A 192 63.58 14.80 3.16
N GLY A 193 62.83 15.20 4.21
CA GLY A 193 62.99 16.51 4.86
C GLY A 193 62.27 17.67 4.18
N THR A 194 61.55 17.44 3.06
CA THR A 194 60.71 18.46 2.41
C THR A 194 59.22 18.13 2.57
N SER A 195 58.38 19.17 2.62
CA SER A 195 56.94 18.96 2.64
C SER A 195 56.50 18.33 1.31
N TYR A 196 55.68 17.30 1.39
CA TYR A 196 55.12 16.61 0.24
C TYR A 196 53.61 16.76 0.20
N GLY A 197 53.07 17.15 -0.93
CA GLY A 197 51.63 17.27 -1.15
C GLY A 197 51.27 16.90 -2.60
N VAL A 198 50.35 16.00 -2.75
CA VAL A 198 49.75 15.62 -4.06
C VAL A 198 48.25 15.67 -3.93
N GLN A 199 47.60 16.39 -4.82
CA GLN A 199 46.17 16.40 -4.92
C GLN A 199 45.71 15.21 -5.78
N LEU A 200 44.86 14.37 -5.23
CA LEU A 200 44.15 13.36 -6.01
C LEU A 200 42.93 14.01 -6.70
N VAL A 201 42.85 13.84 -8.00
CA VAL A 201 41.77 14.38 -8.84
C VAL A 201 40.91 13.22 -9.30
N ALA A 202 39.58 13.38 -9.09
CA ALA A 202 38.51 12.45 -9.53
C ALA A 202 37.55 13.16 -10.47
#